data_2930d3db5947922a1a7ef0ebb8295369
#
_entry.id   2930d3db5947922a1a7ef0ebb8295369
#
_cell.length_a   1.000
_cell.length_b   1.000
_cell.length_c   1.000
_cell.angle_alpha   90.00
_cell.angle_beta   90.00
_cell.angle_gamma   90.00
#
_symmetry.space_group_name_H-M   'P 1'
#
loop_
_entity.id
_entity.type
_entity.pdbx_description
1 polymer ?
#
loop_
_entity_poly.entity_id
_entity_poly.type
_entity_poly.pdbx_seq_one_letter_code
_entity_poly.pdbx_strand_id
1 'polypeptide(L)'
;LHLCDRRQRQMCIRDRIGSSVHMLREIGASYQRSLAALAYAVNKGQEIARFEEMGFFKILHSVNDRNLLVAYHDEYLKDIEEYDQIHDTNYLETLHQYLLCNGSIQHVASNMFCHRNTITYRMRVIEDHWELKLDDTVEKFHLMVAFFIRDYLEVSKF
;
A
#
# COMPACT_ATOMS: atom_id res chain seq x y z
N LEU A 1 -3.88 0.05 -42.50
CA LEU A 1 -2.90 0.94 -41.90
C LEU A 1 -3.26 1.11 -40.44
N HIS A 2 -2.84 0.17 -39.58
CA HIS A 2 -3.00 0.27 -38.15
C HIS A 2 -1.96 1.25 -37.59
N LEU A 3 -2.40 2.45 -37.30
CA LEU A 3 -1.71 3.34 -36.37
C LEU A 3 -1.83 2.72 -34.95
N CYS A 4 -0.93 1.78 -34.67
CA CYS A 4 -0.79 1.26 -33.33
C CYS A 4 -0.26 2.40 -32.45
N ASP A 5 -1.11 2.91 -31.58
CA ASP A 5 -0.83 4.05 -30.72
C ASP A 5 0.45 3.77 -29.92
N ARG A 6 1.49 4.59 -30.14
CA ARG A 6 2.76 4.49 -29.42
C ARG A 6 2.60 4.60 -27.89
N ARG A 7 1.52 5.23 -27.43
CA ARG A 7 1.18 5.32 -25.99
C ARG A 7 0.82 3.95 -25.38
N GLN A 8 0.14 3.06 -26.14
CA GLN A 8 -0.16 1.70 -25.65
C GLN A 8 1.08 0.82 -25.54
N ARG A 9 2.10 1.03 -26.38
CA ARG A 9 3.36 0.28 -26.29
C ARG A 9 4.22 0.69 -25.08
N GLN A 10 4.16 1.92 -24.64
CA GLN A 10 4.88 2.37 -23.44
C GLN A 10 4.29 1.83 -22.13
N MET A 11 2.98 1.51 -22.11
CA MET A 11 2.33 0.91 -20.92
C MET A 11 2.69 -0.56 -20.67
N CYS A 12 3.31 -1.26 -21.61
CA CYS A 12 3.55 -2.70 -21.52
C CYS A 12 4.99 -3.09 -21.13
N ILE A 13 5.95 -2.16 -21.13
CA ILE A 13 7.34 -2.45 -20.76
C ILE A 13 7.55 -2.01 -19.33
N ARG A 14 7.34 -2.96 -18.42
CA ARG A 14 7.73 -2.83 -17.01
C ARG A 14 8.84 -3.84 -16.76
N ASP A 15 10.03 -3.32 -16.50
CA ASP A 15 11.18 -4.14 -16.20
C ASP A 15 11.20 -4.52 -14.73
N ARG A 16 11.61 -5.76 -14.48
CA ARG A 16 11.67 -6.36 -13.15
C ARG A 16 13.04 -6.95 -12.92
N ILE A 17 13.61 -6.66 -11.77
CA ILE A 17 14.91 -7.16 -11.39
C ILE A 17 14.78 -7.91 -10.07
N GLY A 18 15.04 -9.22 -10.11
CA GLY A 18 15.16 -10.05 -8.92
C GLY A 18 16.49 -9.77 -8.20
N SER A 19 16.76 -10.51 -7.14
CA SER A 19 18.04 -10.40 -6.43
C SER A 19 19.18 -11.01 -7.23
N SER A 20 20.39 -10.45 -7.10
CA SER A 20 21.62 -11.07 -7.60
C SER A 20 21.86 -12.41 -6.88
N VAL A 21 22.23 -13.43 -7.64
CA VAL A 21 22.49 -14.78 -7.12
C VAL A 21 23.85 -15.26 -7.61
N HIS A 22 24.52 -16.04 -6.75
CA HIS A 22 25.84 -16.60 -7.05
C HIS A 22 25.80 -18.10 -7.33
N MET A 23 24.70 -18.77 -6.99
CA MET A 23 24.55 -20.21 -7.18
C MET A 23 23.33 -20.54 -8.02
N LEU A 24 23.43 -21.53 -8.91
CA LEU A 24 22.34 -21.95 -9.79
C LEU A 24 21.07 -22.35 -9.04
N ARG A 25 21.17 -22.94 -7.85
CA ARG A 25 20.03 -23.31 -7.00
C ARG A 25 19.18 -22.11 -6.55
N GLU A 26 19.73 -20.91 -6.60
CA GLU A 26 19.07 -19.68 -6.15
C GLU A 26 18.31 -18.96 -7.26
N ILE A 27 18.44 -19.41 -8.51
CA ILE A 27 17.78 -18.80 -9.67
C ILE A 27 16.26 -18.80 -9.51
N GLY A 28 15.68 -19.91 -9.03
CA GLY A 28 14.25 -19.99 -8.77
C GLY A 28 13.75 -18.95 -7.78
N ALA A 29 14.50 -18.75 -6.70
CA ALA A 29 14.18 -17.72 -5.70
C ALA A 29 14.32 -16.30 -6.28
N SER A 30 15.36 -16.03 -7.07
CA SER A 30 15.52 -14.74 -7.76
C SER A 30 14.39 -14.47 -8.74
N TYR A 31 13.93 -15.49 -9.46
CA TYR A 31 12.77 -15.38 -10.35
C TYR A 31 11.49 -15.01 -9.57
N GLN A 32 11.19 -15.68 -8.46
CA GLN A 32 10.03 -15.35 -7.61
C GLN A 32 10.11 -13.91 -7.09
N ARG A 33 11.29 -13.48 -6.67
CA ARG A 33 11.55 -12.09 -6.24
C ARG A 33 11.34 -11.09 -7.39
N SER A 34 11.69 -11.45 -8.62
CA SER A 34 11.42 -10.59 -9.77
C SER A 34 9.93 -10.46 -10.07
N LEU A 35 9.13 -11.51 -9.86
CA LEU A 35 7.67 -11.43 -9.97
C LEU A 35 7.06 -10.50 -8.92
N ALA A 36 7.55 -10.57 -7.68
CA ALA A 36 7.14 -9.64 -6.63
C ALA A 36 7.49 -8.18 -6.97
N ALA A 37 8.70 -7.95 -7.52
CA ALA A 37 9.10 -6.62 -7.97
C ALA A 37 8.22 -6.10 -9.12
N LEU A 38 7.79 -6.96 -10.04
CA LEU A 38 6.83 -6.58 -11.08
C LEU A 38 5.49 -6.12 -10.50
N ALA A 39 4.93 -6.93 -9.60
CA ALA A 39 3.67 -6.62 -8.94
C ALA A 39 3.76 -5.27 -8.18
N TYR A 40 4.85 -5.06 -7.46
CA TYR A 40 5.13 -3.79 -6.79
C TYR A 40 5.22 -2.60 -7.76
N ALA A 41 5.94 -2.76 -8.90
CA ALA A 41 6.05 -1.71 -9.93
C ALA A 41 4.69 -1.34 -10.51
N VAL A 42 3.83 -2.34 -10.75
CA VAL A 42 2.46 -2.13 -11.26
C VAL A 42 1.66 -1.27 -10.31
N ASN A 43 1.66 -1.61 -9.02
CA ASN A 43 0.91 -0.89 -7.98
C ASN A 43 1.41 0.55 -7.80
N LYS A 44 2.72 0.73 -7.75
CA LYS A 44 3.32 2.07 -7.55
C LYS A 44 3.42 2.90 -8.85
N GLY A 45 2.95 2.39 -9.98
CA GLY A 45 3.02 3.09 -11.27
C GLY A 45 4.45 3.31 -11.77
N GLN A 46 5.41 2.50 -11.32
CA GLN A 46 6.82 2.59 -11.71
C GLN A 46 7.10 1.77 -12.97
N GLU A 47 8.03 2.23 -13.79
CA GLU A 47 8.46 1.50 -15.00
C GLU A 47 9.41 0.35 -14.65
N ILE A 48 10.26 0.54 -13.65
CA ILE A 48 11.28 -0.43 -13.21
C ILE A 48 11.17 -0.57 -11.69
N ALA A 49 11.21 -1.80 -11.20
CA ALA A 49 11.36 -2.08 -9.78
C ALA A 49 12.42 -3.17 -9.54
N ARG A 50 13.22 -2.94 -8.51
CA ARG A 50 14.22 -3.88 -8.00
C ARG A 50 13.75 -4.47 -6.69
N PHE A 51 13.87 -5.77 -6.52
CA PHE A 51 13.48 -6.42 -5.29
C PHE A 51 14.19 -5.82 -4.06
N GLU A 52 15.47 -5.45 -4.20
CA GLU A 52 16.26 -4.82 -3.14
C GLU A 52 15.68 -3.48 -2.65
N GLU A 53 14.98 -2.77 -3.53
CA GLU A 53 14.44 -1.43 -3.28
C GLU A 53 13.00 -1.43 -2.73
N MET A 54 12.36 -2.60 -2.62
CA MET A 54 10.96 -2.73 -2.20
C MET A 54 10.72 -2.45 -0.70
N GLY A 55 11.76 -2.18 0.09
CA GLY A 55 11.63 -1.84 1.51
C GLY A 55 10.88 -2.94 2.30
N PHE A 56 9.83 -2.55 3.01
CA PHE A 56 9.03 -3.44 3.86
C PHE A 56 8.31 -4.55 3.08
N PHE A 57 7.98 -4.33 1.80
CA PHE A 57 7.33 -5.34 0.94
C PHE A 57 8.16 -6.63 0.79
N LYS A 58 9.49 -6.55 0.93
CA LYS A 58 10.34 -7.75 0.94
C LYS A 58 10.01 -8.68 2.12
N ILE A 59 9.68 -8.10 3.27
CA ILE A 59 9.30 -8.85 4.46
C ILE A 59 7.94 -9.50 4.23
N LEU A 60 6.97 -8.75 3.73
CA LEU A 60 5.63 -9.26 3.41
C LEU A 60 5.69 -10.39 2.37
N HIS A 61 6.55 -10.27 1.36
CA HIS A 61 6.76 -11.33 0.37
C HIS A 61 7.35 -12.61 0.97
N SER A 62 8.08 -12.51 2.08
CA SER A 62 8.66 -13.66 2.79
C SER A 62 7.66 -14.36 3.73
N VAL A 63 6.50 -13.78 3.97
CA VAL A 63 5.44 -14.40 4.77
C VAL A 63 4.71 -15.43 3.93
N ASN A 64 4.84 -16.71 4.29
CA ASN A 64 4.21 -17.81 3.57
C ASN A 64 2.71 -17.96 3.89
N ASP A 65 2.30 -17.53 5.07
CA ASP A 65 0.89 -17.60 5.49
C ASP A 65 0.15 -16.32 5.09
N ARG A 66 -0.52 -16.39 3.94
CA ARG A 66 -1.36 -15.29 3.44
C ARG A 66 -2.53 -14.97 4.37
N ASN A 67 -3.09 -15.98 5.06
CA ASN A 67 -4.24 -15.77 5.94
C ASN A 67 -3.85 -14.91 7.15
N LEU A 68 -2.60 -15.03 7.62
CA LEU A 68 -2.08 -14.16 8.67
C LEU A 68 -2.07 -12.69 8.24
N LEU A 69 -1.68 -12.40 6.98
CA LEU A 69 -1.70 -11.04 6.45
C LEU A 69 -3.14 -10.52 6.33
N VAL A 70 -4.06 -11.34 5.83
CA VAL A 70 -5.48 -10.96 5.73
C VAL A 70 -6.06 -10.71 7.12
N ALA A 71 -5.80 -11.59 8.08
CA ALA A 71 -6.30 -11.41 9.45
C ALA A 71 -5.77 -10.13 10.09
N TYR A 72 -4.49 -9.81 9.89
CA TYR A 72 -3.92 -8.56 10.39
C TYR A 72 -4.53 -7.32 9.73
N HIS A 73 -4.72 -7.35 8.42
CA HIS A 73 -5.42 -6.28 7.69
C HIS A 73 -6.84 -6.08 8.25
N ASP A 74 -7.58 -7.17 8.39
CA ASP A 74 -8.97 -7.15 8.84
C ASP A 74 -9.10 -6.62 10.27
N GLU A 75 -8.16 -6.97 11.14
CA GLU A 75 -8.13 -6.49 12.54
C GLU A 75 -8.05 -4.96 12.66
N TYR A 76 -7.31 -4.30 11.74
CA TYR A 76 -7.04 -2.87 11.88
C TYR A 76 -7.82 -1.98 10.89
N LEU A 77 -8.20 -2.47 9.72
CA LEU A 77 -8.74 -1.61 8.65
C LEU A 77 -10.14 -2.01 8.17
N LYS A 78 -10.55 -3.25 8.34
CA LYS A 78 -11.79 -3.76 7.77
C LYS A 78 -13.02 -2.96 8.17
N ASP A 79 -13.17 -2.65 9.46
CA ASP A 79 -14.34 -1.93 9.96
C ASP A 79 -14.44 -0.52 9.35
N ILE A 80 -13.29 0.13 9.12
CA ILE A 80 -13.23 1.45 8.47
C ILE A 80 -13.57 1.33 6.98
N GLU A 81 -13.08 0.29 6.30
CA GLU A 81 -13.39 0.02 4.90
C GLU A 81 -14.88 -0.25 4.68
N GLU A 82 -15.48 -1.09 5.51
CA GLU A 82 -16.92 -1.41 5.46
C GLU A 82 -17.77 -0.16 5.74
N TYR A 83 -17.36 0.67 6.71
CA TYR A 83 -18.04 1.92 6.99
C TYR A 83 -17.99 2.89 5.82
N ASP A 84 -16.82 3.07 5.20
CA ASP A 84 -16.65 3.94 4.03
C ASP A 84 -17.52 3.47 2.85
N GLN A 85 -17.63 2.16 2.63
CA GLN A 85 -18.48 1.59 1.57
C GLN A 85 -19.97 1.81 1.82
N ILE A 86 -20.42 1.71 3.09
CA ILE A 86 -21.83 1.87 3.43
C ILE A 86 -22.26 3.34 3.40
N HIS A 87 -21.41 4.24 3.86
CA HIS A 87 -21.73 5.65 4.09
C HIS A 87 -21.19 6.60 3.02
N ASP A 88 -20.51 6.07 1.99
CA ASP A 88 -19.84 6.86 0.93
C ASP A 88 -18.91 7.93 1.54
N THR A 89 -18.16 7.52 2.56
CA THR A 89 -17.18 8.35 3.25
C THR A 89 -15.77 8.09 2.73
N ASN A 90 -14.79 8.80 3.25
CA ASN A 90 -13.39 8.67 2.83
C ASN A 90 -12.46 8.72 4.05
N TYR A 91 -12.84 7.98 5.08
CA TYR A 91 -12.10 7.96 6.35
C TYR A 91 -10.82 7.15 6.26
N LEU A 92 -10.87 6.01 5.58
CA LEU A 92 -9.70 5.14 5.40
C LEU A 92 -8.56 5.89 4.68
N GLU A 93 -8.86 6.54 3.56
CA GLU A 93 -7.85 7.32 2.83
C GLU A 93 -7.38 8.53 3.65
N THR A 94 -8.28 9.18 4.40
CA THR A 94 -7.90 10.29 5.29
C THR A 94 -6.93 9.82 6.38
N LEU A 95 -7.18 8.65 7.00
CA LEU A 95 -6.29 8.04 7.98
C LEU A 95 -4.94 7.68 7.38
N HIS A 96 -4.93 7.07 6.20
CA HIS A 96 -3.70 6.72 5.48
C HIS A 96 -2.84 7.96 5.20
N GLN A 97 -3.44 9.00 4.63
CA GLN A 97 -2.75 10.27 4.37
C GLN A 97 -2.26 10.94 5.66
N TYR A 98 -3.02 10.85 6.74
CA TYR A 98 -2.61 11.38 8.05
C TYR A 98 -1.33 10.71 8.56
N LEU A 99 -1.25 9.38 8.46
CA LEU A 99 -0.07 8.62 8.84
C LEU A 99 1.14 8.96 7.95
N LEU A 100 0.95 9.02 6.62
CA LEU A 100 1.99 9.38 5.65
C LEU A 100 2.52 10.81 5.85
N CYS A 101 1.65 11.73 6.28
CA CYS A 101 2.01 13.13 6.55
C CYS A 101 2.48 13.38 7.99
N ASN A 102 2.81 12.32 8.76
CA ASN A 102 3.27 12.45 10.15
C ASN A 102 2.29 13.25 11.04
N GLY A 103 0.99 13.11 10.83
CA GLY A 103 -0.03 13.80 11.61
C GLY A 103 -0.29 15.26 11.20
N SER A 104 0.30 15.74 10.12
CA SER A 104 0.13 17.12 9.66
C SER A 104 -1.19 17.33 8.92
N ILE A 105 -2.20 17.82 9.61
CA ILE A 105 -3.54 18.15 9.03
C ILE A 105 -3.42 19.05 7.79
N GLN A 106 -2.48 19.97 7.78
CA GLN A 106 -2.29 20.90 6.65
C GLN A 106 -1.79 20.19 5.41
N HIS A 107 -0.84 19.26 5.55
CA HIS A 107 -0.33 18.47 4.43
C HIS A 107 -1.39 17.50 3.92
N VAL A 108 -2.13 16.85 4.82
CA VAL A 108 -3.27 15.99 4.44
C VAL A 108 -4.31 16.77 3.65
N ALA A 109 -4.70 17.95 4.12
CA ALA A 109 -5.66 18.83 3.43
C ALA A 109 -5.19 19.19 2.01
N SER A 110 -3.91 19.51 1.85
CA SER A 110 -3.30 19.79 0.54
C SER A 110 -3.31 18.57 -0.37
N ASN A 111 -2.92 17.41 0.13
CA ASN A 111 -2.86 16.16 -0.65
C ASN A 111 -4.24 15.69 -1.10
N MET A 112 -5.25 15.86 -0.25
CA MET A 112 -6.63 15.43 -0.52
C MET A 112 -7.48 16.52 -1.18
N PHE A 113 -6.92 17.70 -1.48
CA PHE A 113 -7.65 18.84 -2.04
C PHE A 113 -8.88 19.25 -1.23
N CYS A 114 -8.78 19.15 0.10
CA CYS A 114 -9.85 19.46 1.05
C CYS A 114 -9.48 20.63 1.96
N HIS A 115 -10.49 21.28 2.55
CA HIS A 115 -10.23 22.28 3.57
C HIS A 115 -9.73 21.60 4.87
N ARG A 116 -8.79 22.26 5.58
CA ARG A 116 -8.22 21.73 6.84
C ARG A 116 -9.29 21.35 7.87
N ASN A 117 -10.39 22.10 7.95
CA ASN A 117 -11.46 21.82 8.90
C ASN A 117 -12.17 20.49 8.59
N THR A 118 -12.31 20.14 7.29
CA THR A 118 -12.84 18.85 6.87
C THR A 118 -11.97 17.71 7.34
N ILE A 119 -10.64 17.85 7.20
CA ILE A 119 -9.70 16.82 7.66
C ILE A 119 -9.72 16.72 9.19
N THR A 120 -9.72 17.86 9.90
CA THR A 120 -9.81 17.87 11.38
C THR A 120 -11.09 17.16 11.84
N TYR A 121 -12.22 17.44 11.21
CA TYR A 121 -13.48 16.76 11.53
C TYR A 121 -13.42 15.25 11.28
N ARG A 122 -12.92 14.85 10.11
CA ARG A 122 -12.78 13.43 9.77
C ARG A 122 -11.86 12.69 10.76
N MET A 123 -10.71 13.29 11.10
CA MET A 123 -9.78 12.68 12.06
C MET A 123 -10.43 12.50 13.43
N ARG A 124 -11.18 13.51 13.89
CA ARG A 124 -11.92 13.37 15.16
C ARG A 124 -12.94 12.24 15.12
N VAL A 125 -13.70 12.12 14.01
CA VAL A 125 -14.65 11.00 13.86
C VAL A 125 -13.92 9.66 13.86
N ILE A 126 -12.77 9.57 13.18
CA ILE A 126 -11.96 8.35 13.13
C ILE A 126 -11.47 7.95 14.54
N GLU A 127 -10.93 8.90 15.30
CA GLU A 127 -10.45 8.67 16.66
C GLU A 127 -11.59 8.27 17.61
N ASP A 128 -12.73 8.99 17.55
CA ASP A 128 -13.87 8.77 18.44
C ASP A 128 -14.64 7.47 18.11
N HIS A 129 -14.83 7.14 16.82
CA HIS A 129 -15.66 6.02 16.39
C HIS A 129 -14.96 4.67 16.53
N TRP A 130 -13.67 4.61 16.20
CA TRP A 130 -12.85 3.38 16.28
C TRP A 130 -11.92 3.36 17.49
N GLU A 131 -12.06 4.31 18.42
CA GLU A 131 -11.26 4.43 19.65
C GLU A 131 -9.74 4.40 19.39
N LEU A 132 -9.30 4.93 18.25
CA LEU A 132 -7.90 4.92 17.83
C LEU A 132 -7.08 5.93 18.62
N LYS A 133 -5.94 5.50 19.17
CA LYS A 133 -5.01 6.35 19.91
C LYS A 133 -3.88 6.82 19.00
N LEU A 134 -4.17 7.81 18.16
CA LEU A 134 -3.20 8.31 17.18
C LEU A 134 -2.05 9.14 17.80
N ASP A 135 -2.04 9.34 19.11
CA ASP A 135 -0.87 9.83 19.85
C ASP A 135 0.12 8.70 20.18
N ASP A 136 -0.34 7.45 20.24
CA ASP A 136 0.50 6.29 20.48
C ASP A 136 1.29 5.90 19.21
N THR A 137 2.61 5.82 19.35
CA THR A 137 3.50 5.43 18.27
C THR A 137 3.31 3.97 17.85
N VAL A 138 2.98 3.09 18.81
CA VAL A 138 2.76 1.66 18.54
C VAL A 138 1.49 1.47 17.72
N GLU A 139 0.41 2.14 18.10
CA GLU A 139 -0.85 2.14 17.36
C GLU A 139 -0.67 2.63 15.92
N LYS A 140 0.00 3.77 15.74
CA LYS A 140 0.33 4.28 14.39
C LYS A 140 1.15 3.28 13.58
N PHE A 141 2.08 2.58 14.22
CA PHE A 141 2.89 1.57 13.55
C PHE A 141 2.03 0.39 13.07
N HIS A 142 1.13 -0.12 13.92
CA HIS A 142 0.20 -1.19 13.52
C HIS A 142 -0.68 -0.78 12.34
N LEU A 143 -1.27 0.40 12.40
CA LEU A 143 -2.07 0.93 11.29
C LEU A 143 -1.24 1.07 10.01
N MET A 144 -0.02 1.59 10.09
CA MET A 144 0.85 1.72 8.93
C MET A 144 1.21 0.36 8.33
N VAL A 145 1.50 -0.64 9.17
CA VAL A 145 1.74 -2.03 8.72
C VAL A 145 0.50 -2.60 8.03
N ALA A 146 -0.70 -2.37 8.57
CA ALA A 146 -1.94 -2.81 7.95
C ALA A 146 -2.16 -2.18 6.56
N PHE A 147 -1.85 -0.90 6.37
CA PHE A 147 -1.87 -0.26 5.05
C PHE A 147 -0.85 -0.87 4.08
N PHE A 148 0.38 -1.15 4.53
CA PHE A 148 1.35 -1.86 3.69
C PHE A 148 0.88 -3.26 3.30
N ILE A 149 0.23 -3.97 4.21
CA ILE A 149 -0.35 -5.28 3.93
C ILE A 149 -1.48 -5.15 2.91
N ARG A 150 -2.38 -4.19 3.05
CA ARG A 150 -3.44 -3.90 2.07
C ARG A 150 -2.86 -3.71 0.67
N ASP A 151 -1.90 -2.80 0.53
CA ASP A 151 -1.22 -2.54 -0.74
C ASP A 151 -0.57 -3.82 -1.29
N TYR A 152 0.04 -4.64 -0.44
CA TYR A 152 0.65 -5.91 -0.83
C TYR A 152 -0.39 -6.94 -1.31
N LEU A 153 -1.52 -7.06 -0.61
CA LEU A 153 -2.59 -8.00 -0.95
C LEU A 153 -3.27 -7.63 -2.27
N GLU A 154 -3.42 -6.35 -2.57
CA GLU A 154 -3.94 -5.86 -3.86
C GLU A 154 -3.03 -6.25 -5.02
N VAL A 155 -1.72 -6.08 -4.85
CA VAL A 155 -0.69 -6.41 -5.84
C VAL A 155 -0.62 -7.92 -6.10
N SER A 156 -0.78 -8.73 -5.07
CA SER A 156 -0.62 -10.20 -5.16
C SER A 156 -1.86 -10.93 -5.66
N LYS A 157 -2.88 -10.22 -6.17
CA LYS A 157 -4.04 -10.81 -6.86
C LYS A 157 -3.73 -11.19 -8.31
N PHE A 158 -2.58 -10.83 -8.83
CA PHE A 158 -2.04 -11.20 -10.14
C PHE A 158 -0.95 -12.26 -9.98
#